data_7a15af44999139074d422228c423fa33
#
_entry.id   7a15af44999139074d422228c423fa33
#
_cell.length_a   1.000
_cell.length_b   1.000
_cell.length_c   1.000
_cell.angle_alpha   90.00
_cell.angle_beta   90.00
_cell.angle_gamma   90.00
#
_symmetry.space_group_name_H-M   'P 1'
#
loop_
_entity.id
_entity.type
_entity.pdbx_description
1 polymer ?
#
loop_
_entity_poly.entity_id
_entity_poly.type
_entity_poly.pdbx_seq_one_letter_code
_entity_poly.pdbx_strand_id
1 'polypeptide(L)'
;RGRAPGRRMSRHRLPPRARARVPVAVALLGALGLLGGLGSYAYWNDEVVVAGSTITSGTLDLKVEGVDSYTWSALSTTGLAPGESVAKSLTFSNAGSTPFTVSITSSVSTSLEAFRTAVLATVTDGTATTGSATYPRSASCSGVATYGPAALPLASTAVLGPTTAIQPGESRTFCVRLLFSVAAGNTTQSKTLSPTFTVTATQVSP
;
A
#
# COMPACT_ATOMS: atom_id res chain seq x y z
N ARG A 1 1.08 100.49 -43.11
CA ARG A 1 0.44 100.14 -44.38
C ARG A 1 1.50 99.45 -45.24
N GLY A 2 1.38 98.11 -45.44
CA GLY A 2 2.26 97.37 -46.32
C GLY A 2 1.71 95.98 -46.51
N ARG A 3 1.00 95.76 -47.58
CA ARG A 3 0.43 94.49 -47.99
C ARG A 3 1.56 93.57 -48.49
N ALA A 4 1.68 92.39 -47.93
CA ALA A 4 2.54 91.30 -48.43
C ALA A 4 1.83 90.53 -49.56
N PRO A 5 2.51 90.18 -50.65
CA PRO A 5 1.95 89.44 -51.78
C PRO A 5 1.87 87.93 -51.48
N GLY A 6 0.72 87.33 -51.74
CA GLY A 6 0.47 85.89 -51.60
C GLY A 6 1.30 85.06 -52.56
N ARG A 7 2.00 84.06 -51.99
CA ARG A 7 2.73 83.06 -52.75
C ARG A 7 1.73 82.04 -53.30
N ARG A 8 1.52 82.02 -54.60
CA ARG A 8 0.79 80.96 -55.30
C ARG A 8 1.60 79.69 -55.30
N MET A 9 1.09 78.68 -54.62
CA MET A 9 1.62 77.32 -54.75
C MET A 9 1.31 76.77 -56.14
N SER A 10 2.36 76.55 -56.93
CA SER A 10 2.30 75.88 -58.23
C SER A 10 1.98 74.38 -57.95
N ARG A 11 0.82 73.95 -58.42
CA ARG A 11 0.45 72.55 -58.46
C ARG A 11 1.23 71.88 -59.60
N HIS A 12 2.33 71.19 -59.25
CA HIS A 12 3.01 70.29 -60.15
C HIS A 12 2.05 69.13 -60.52
N ARG A 13 1.49 69.18 -61.71
CA ARG A 13 0.75 68.05 -62.30
C ARG A 13 1.80 67.05 -62.77
N LEU A 14 1.88 65.89 -62.11
CA LEU A 14 2.67 64.75 -62.57
C LEU A 14 2.17 64.24 -63.92
N PRO A 15 3.04 63.82 -64.86
CA PRO A 15 2.66 63.33 -66.19
C PRO A 15 1.83 62.03 -66.02
N PRO A 16 0.86 61.78 -66.93
CA PRO A 16 -0.12 60.69 -66.81
C PRO A 16 0.51 59.28 -66.68
N ARG A 17 1.73 59.07 -67.15
CA ARG A 17 2.44 57.82 -67.06
C ARG A 17 3.05 57.54 -65.66
N ALA A 18 3.27 58.59 -64.89
CA ALA A 18 3.75 58.44 -63.52
C ALA A 18 2.62 58.02 -62.51
N ARG A 19 1.36 58.41 -62.86
CA ARG A 19 0.19 58.10 -61.99
C ARG A 19 -0.18 56.62 -61.95
N ALA A 20 0.13 55.86 -63.01
CA ALA A 20 -0.15 54.41 -63.04
C ALA A 20 0.96 53.57 -62.33
N ARG A 21 2.18 54.08 -62.21
CA ARG A 21 3.29 53.38 -61.62
C ARG A 21 3.28 53.42 -60.05
N VAL A 22 2.73 54.50 -59.49
CA VAL A 22 2.64 54.66 -58.04
C VAL A 22 1.68 53.64 -57.39
N PRO A 23 0.43 53.42 -57.90
CA PRO A 23 -0.42 52.38 -57.28
C PRO A 23 0.11 50.96 -57.46
N VAL A 24 0.82 50.67 -58.59
CA VAL A 24 1.46 49.39 -58.83
C VAL A 24 2.64 49.15 -57.86
N ALA A 25 3.46 50.17 -57.62
CA ALA A 25 4.56 50.08 -56.68
C ALA A 25 4.07 49.91 -55.23
N VAL A 26 2.98 50.60 -54.85
CA VAL A 26 2.36 50.43 -53.52
C VAL A 26 1.71 49.05 -53.37
N ALA A 27 1.06 48.56 -54.43
CA ALA A 27 0.48 47.21 -54.42
C ALA A 27 1.56 46.10 -54.31
N LEU A 28 2.69 46.28 -55.04
CA LEU A 28 3.82 45.31 -54.92
C LEU A 28 4.49 45.36 -53.58
N LEU A 29 4.71 46.52 -52.97
CA LEU A 29 5.24 46.65 -51.62
C LEU A 29 4.27 46.09 -50.59
N GLY A 30 2.97 46.28 -50.76
CA GLY A 30 1.95 45.64 -49.86
C GLY A 30 1.93 44.12 -49.98
N ALA A 31 2.05 43.60 -51.23
CA ALA A 31 2.10 42.16 -51.45
C ALA A 31 3.40 41.53 -50.91
N LEU A 32 4.56 42.17 -51.01
CA LEU A 32 5.80 41.73 -50.38
C LEU A 32 5.71 41.80 -48.85
N GLY A 33 5.02 42.79 -48.27
CA GLY A 33 4.80 42.91 -46.84
C GLY A 33 3.91 41.79 -46.28
N LEU A 34 2.88 41.39 -47.06
CA LEU A 34 2.00 40.28 -46.69
C LEU A 34 2.71 38.92 -46.79
N LEU A 35 3.60 38.74 -47.75
CA LEU A 35 4.40 37.50 -47.89
C LEU A 35 5.54 37.42 -46.87
N GLY A 36 6.09 38.56 -46.44
CA GLY A 36 7.11 38.63 -45.41
C GLY A 36 6.54 38.40 -43.98
N GLY A 37 5.25 38.73 -43.80
CA GLY A 37 4.57 38.54 -42.50
C GLY A 37 4.18 37.09 -42.17
N LEU A 38 4.19 36.19 -43.16
CA LEU A 38 3.84 34.77 -42.95
C LEU A 38 5.08 33.90 -42.68
N GLY A 39 6.28 34.47 -42.67
CA GLY A 39 7.53 33.71 -42.55
C GLY A 39 8.29 33.86 -41.27
N SER A 40 7.80 34.61 -40.27
CA SER A 40 8.57 34.83 -39.03
C SER A 40 7.79 34.48 -37.77
N TYR A 41 7.02 33.38 -37.80
CA TYR A 41 6.77 32.67 -36.57
C TYR A 41 7.99 31.75 -36.33
N ALA A 42 9.07 32.35 -35.85
CA ALA A 42 10.11 31.60 -35.18
C ALA A 42 9.48 31.01 -33.91
N TYR A 43 8.88 29.85 -34.02
CA TYR A 43 8.46 29.04 -32.90
C TYR A 43 9.74 28.50 -32.27
N TRP A 44 10.23 29.18 -31.27
CA TRP A 44 11.33 28.67 -30.44
C TRP A 44 10.76 27.56 -29.59
N ASN A 45 10.72 26.34 -30.10
CA ASN A 45 10.56 25.14 -29.28
C ASN A 45 11.94 24.83 -28.73
N ASP A 46 12.15 25.23 -27.49
CA ASP A 46 13.25 24.70 -26.68
C ASP A 46 12.72 23.46 -25.97
N GLU A 47 13.00 22.29 -26.52
CA GLU A 47 12.67 21.00 -25.94
C GLU A 47 13.85 20.55 -25.08
N VAL A 48 13.78 20.89 -23.80
CA VAL A 48 14.69 20.31 -22.81
C VAL A 48 14.17 18.92 -22.48
N VAL A 49 14.81 17.88 -22.99
CA VAL A 49 14.60 16.50 -22.54
C VAL A 49 15.14 16.40 -21.11
N VAL A 50 14.27 16.60 -20.16
CA VAL A 50 14.56 16.22 -18.77
C VAL A 50 14.56 14.69 -18.73
N ALA A 51 15.76 14.09 -18.71
CA ALA A 51 15.91 12.65 -18.50
C ALA A 51 15.20 12.34 -17.18
N GLY A 52 14.05 11.66 -17.25
CA GLY A 52 13.32 11.21 -16.09
C GLY A 52 14.21 10.24 -15.31
N SER A 53 14.35 10.47 -14.01
CA SER A 53 14.94 9.47 -13.12
C SER A 53 14.04 8.24 -13.12
N THR A 54 14.64 7.07 -13.00
CA THR A 54 13.90 5.79 -12.88
C THR A 54 13.00 5.87 -11.64
N ILE A 55 11.68 5.78 -11.85
CA ILE A 55 10.72 5.67 -10.74
C ILE A 55 10.48 4.17 -10.54
N THR A 56 10.92 3.64 -9.40
CA THR A 56 10.61 2.26 -8.99
C THR A 56 9.46 2.28 -8.00
N SER A 57 8.46 1.41 -8.21
CA SER A 57 7.40 1.19 -7.23
C SER A 57 7.99 0.51 -5.99
N GLY A 58 7.43 0.81 -4.81
CA GLY A 58 7.75 0.08 -3.59
C GLY A 58 7.29 -1.38 -3.66
N THR A 59 7.91 -2.24 -2.86
CA THR A 59 7.57 -3.66 -2.72
C THR A 59 6.94 -3.92 -1.36
N LEU A 60 5.85 -4.71 -1.35
CA LEU A 60 5.30 -5.28 -0.14
C LEU A 60 5.83 -6.71 -0.02
N ASP A 61 6.57 -7.01 1.05
CA ASP A 61 7.16 -8.32 1.29
C ASP A 61 7.00 -8.69 2.78
N LEU A 62 5.98 -9.50 3.07
CA LEU A 62 5.71 -10.05 4.40
C LEU A 62 6.45 -11.38 4.55
N LYS A 63 7.33 -11.49 5.52
CA LYS A 63 7.92 -12.74 5.96
C LYS A 63 7.30 -13.20 7.28
N VAL A 64 7.04 -14.49 7.37
CA VAL A 64 6.61 -15.17 8.62
C VAL A 64 7.75 -16.08 9.05
N GLU A 65 8.30 -15.86 10.25
CA GLU A 65 9.53 -16.55 10.72
C GLU A 65 10.68 -16.48 9.71
N GLY A 66 10.77 -15.37 8.95
CA GLY A 66 11.82 -15.14 7.96
C GLY A 66 11.60 -15.77 6.59
N VAL A 67 10.45 -16.42 6.33
CA VAL A 67 10.13 -17.11 5.06
C VAL A 67 8.81 -16.62 4.46
N ASP A 68 8.66 -16.76 3.13
CA ASP A 68 7.44 -16.35 2.40
C ASP A 68 6.27 -17.31 2.59
N SER A 69 6.55 -18.57 2.91
CA SER A 69 5.55 -19.60 3.15
C SER A 69 5.92 -20.36 4.42
N TYR A 70 5.04 -20.34 5.39
CA TYR A 70 5.30 -20.94 6.70
C TYR A 70 4.17 -21.86 7.13
N THR A 71 4.52 -23.09 7.51
CA THR A 71 3.59 -24.05 8.14
C THR A 71 3.83 -24.05 9.64
N TRP A 72 2.85 -23.63 10.41
CA TRP A 72 2.99 -23.51 11.86
C TRP A 72 2.83 -24.84 12.59
N SER A 73 3.80 -25.72 12.44
CA SER A 73 3.85 -27.01 13.14
C SER A 73 4.15 -26.86 14.65
N ALA A 74 4.75 -25.73 15.04
CA ALA A 74 5.14 -25.49 16.43
C ALA A 74 3.97 -25.42 17.42
N LEU A 75 2.74 -25.16 16.95
CA LEU A 75 1.51 -25.20 17.75
C LEU A 75 0.90 -26.62 17.84
N SER A 76 1.42 -27.59 17.08
CA SER A 76 0.98 -28.98 17.13
C SER A 76 1.34 -29.60 18.48
N THR A 77 0.36 -30.20 19.12
CA THR A 77 0.55 -30.94 20.36
C THR A 77 -0.36 -32.16 20.44
N THR A 78 0.11 -33.22 21.02
CA THR A 78 -0.66 -34.46 21.22
C THR A 78 -0.87 -34.69 22.72
N GLY A 79 -1.95 -35.37 23.07
CA GLY A 79 -2.23 -35.79 24.46
C GLY A 79 -2.34 -34.60 25.42
N LEU A 80 -2.95 -33.50 25.03
CA LEU A 80 -3.24 -32.35 25.88
C LEU A 80 -4.32 -32.77 26.89
N ALA A 81 -4.02 -32.68 28.19
CA ALA A 81 -4.98 -33.01 29.26
C ALA A 81 -5.78 -31.74 29.66
N PRO A 82 -6.99 -31.93 30.26
CA PRO A 82 -7.74 -30.78 30.82
C PRO A 82 -6.91 -29.98 31.82
N GLY A 83 -6.93 -28.67 31.69
CA GLY A 83 -6.12 -27.74 32.49
C GLY A 83 -4.75 -27.42 31.89
N GLU A 84 -4.26 -28.21 30.94
CA GLU A 84 -2.99 -27.91 30.26
C GLU A 84 -3.09 -26.82 29.22
N SER A 85 -2.00 -26.13 29.01
CA SER A 85 -1.89 -25.12 27.95
C SER A 85 -0.58 -25.20 27.20
N VAL A 86 -0.63 -24.81 25.93
CA VAL A 86 0.54 -24.62 25.05
C VAL A 86 0.48 -23.22 24.47
N ALA A 87 1.64 -22.62 24.30
CA ALA A 87 1.73 -21.30 23.62
C ALA A 87 2.95 -21.26 22.71
N LYS A 88 2.83 -20.55 21.61
CA LYS A 88 3.92 -20.31 20.66
C LYS A 88 3.85 -18.90 20.13
N SER A 89 5.01 -18.32 19.94
CA SER A 89 5.18 -17.03 19.24
C SER A 89 5.21 -17.25 17.74
N LEU A 90 4.85 -16.18 17.02
CA LEU A 90 4.95 -16.08 15.56
C LEU A 90 5.42 -14.66 15.23
N THR A 91 6.53 -14.57 14.50
CA THR A 91 7.14 -13.28 14.15
C THR A 91 6.85 -12.93 12.70
N PHE A 92 6.33 -11.73 12.49
CA PHE A 92 6.12 -11.12 11.17
C PHE A 92 7.18 -10.06 10.94
N SER A 93 7.80 -10.03 9.77
CA SER A 93 8.77 -9.01 9.40
C SER A 93 8.46 -8.42 8.04
N ASN A 94 8.77 -7.15 7.88
CA ASN A 94 8.66 -6.44 6.62
C ASN A 94 10.03 -6.45 5.91
N ALA A 95 10.17 -7.31 4.93
CA ALA A 95 11.36 -7.38 4.08
C ALA A 95 11.22 -6.52 2.80
N GLY A 96 10.08 -5.87 2.62
CA GLY A 96 9.80 -4.94 1.52
C GLY A 96 10.32 -3.53 1.76
N SER A 97 9.91 -2.62 0.89
CA SER A 97 10.26 -1.20 0.96
C SER A 97 9.09 -0.28 1.32
N THR A 98 7.87 -0.84 1.48
CA THR A 98 6.67 -0.07 1.85
C THR A 98 6.12 -0.53 3.19
N PRO A 99 5.62 0.38 4.05
CA PRO A 99 4.99 0.00 5.31
C PRO A 99 3.66 -0.72 5.05
N PHE A 100 3.34 -1.70 5.90
CA PHE A 100 2.07 -2.41 5.86
C PHE A 100 1.52 -2.70 7.26
N THR A 101 0.23 -2.95 7.35
CA THR A 101 -0.44 -3.50 8.53
C THR A 101 -0.65 -5.00 8.33
N VAL A 102 -0.71 -5.75 9.43
CA VAL A 102 -1.00 -7.19 9.43
C VAL A 102 -2.33 -7.45 10.10
N SER A 103 -3.15 -8.29 9.52
CA SER A 103 -4.34 -8.88 10.12
C SER A 103 -4.28 -10.40 10.04
N ILE A 104 -4.89 -11.08 11.02
CA ILE A 104 -4.95 -12.53 11.05
C ILE A 104 -6.40 -12.97 11.18
N THR A 105 -6.82 -13.85 10.28
CA THR A 105 -8.06 -14.59 10.44
C THR A 105 -7.74 -16.03 10.85
N SER A 106 -8.65 -16.66 11.59
CA SER A 106 -8.54 -18.07 11.94
C SER A 106 -9.80 -18.79 11.57
N SER A 107 -9.63 -20.03 11.14
CA SER A 107 -10.69 -21.04 11.03
C SER A 107 -10.18 -22.36 11.61
N VAL A 108 -11.09 -23.24 11.96
CA VAL A 108 -10.70 -24.52 12.54
C VAL A 108 -11.54 -25.64 11.97
N SER A 109 -10.89 -26.77 11.65
CA SER A 109 -11.56 -28.05 11.49
C SER A 109 -11.44 -28.89 12.75
N THR A 110 -12.49 -29.58 13.10
CA THR A 110 -12.56 -30.40 14.33
C THR A 110 -13.30 -31.70 14.08
N SER A 111 -12.91 -32.74 14.78
CA SER A 111 -13.61 -34.02 14.81
C SER A 111 -14.82 -34.02 15.76
N LEU A 112 -14.93 -33.03 16.63
CA LEU A 112 -16.00 -32.89 17.61
C LEU A 112 -16.15 -31.44 18.09
N GLU A 113 -17.35 -30.89 17.96
CA GLU A 113 -17.66 -29.52 18.40
C GLU A 113 -17.42 -29.29 19.90
N ALA A 114 -17.77 -30.28 20.76
CA ALA A 114 -17.51 -30.20 22.18
C ALA A 114 -16.01 -30.10 22.48
N PHE A 115 -15.14 -30.68 21.66
CA PHE A 115 -13.68 -30.55 21.83
C PHE A 115 -13.23 -29.12 21.41
N ARG A 116 -13.76 -28.58 20.30
CA ARG A 116 -13.48 -27.22 19.85
C ARG A 116 -13.81 -26.20 20.94
N THR A 117 -15.00 -26.31 21.54
CA THR A 117 -15.45 -25.37 22.58
C THR A 117 -14.69 -25.52 23.88
N ALA A 118 -14.11 -26.69 24.14
CA ALA A 118 -13.26 -26.96 25.32
C ALA A 118 -11.82 -26.43 25.13
N VAL A 119 -11.37 -26.14 23.89
CA VAL A 119 -10.05 -25.57 23.64
C VAL A 119 -10.19 -24.06 23.43
N LEU A 120 -9.72 -23.32 24.44
CA LEU A 120 -9.77 -21.85 24.44
C LEU A 120 -8.47 -21.27 23.89
N ALA A 121 -8.58 -20.49 22.83
CA ALA A 121 -7.47 -19.76 22.24
C ALA A 121 -7.39 -18.33 22.79
N THR A 122 -6.19 -17.85 22.99
CA THR A 122 -5.88 -16.45 23.28
C THR A 122 -4.78 -16.01 22.33
N VAL A 123 -4.99 -14.88 21.64
CA VAL A 123 -3.98 -14.24 20.78
C VAL A 123 -3.58 -12.93 21.44
N THR A 124 -2.29 -12.68 21.57
CA THR A 124 -1.76 -11.45 22.17
C THR A 124 -0.69 -10.82 21.28
N ASP A 125 -0.50 -9.53 21.41
CA ASP A 125 0.67 -8.81 20.89
C ASP A 125 1.82 -8.99 21.91
N GLY A 126 2.59 -10.07 21.75
CA GLY A 126 3.66 -10.42 22.68
C GLY A 126 4.32 -11.76 22.39
N THR A 127 4.99 -12.30 23.36
CA THR A 127 5.79 -13.52 23.23
C THR A 127 5.26 -14.66 24.12
N ALA A 128 5.51 -15.90 23.69
CA ALA A 128 5.20 -17.09 24.44
C ALA A 128 6.25 -17.38 25.51
N THR A 129 5.79 -17.80 26.68
CA THR A 129 6.63 -18.35 27.75
C THR A 129 6.15 -19.74 28.13
N THR A 130 7.03 -20.71 28.08
CA THR A 130 6.76 -22.09 28.56
C THR A 130 7.05 -22.17 30.04
N GLY A 131 6.03 -22.43 30.85
CA GLY A 131 6.19 -22.69 32.28
C GLY A 131 6.64 -24.14 32.53
N SER A 132 5.95 -25.11 31.90
CA SER A 132 6.31 -26.51 31.91
C SER A 132 6.08 -27.16 30.56
N ALA A 133 7.06 -27.89 30.03
CA ALA A 133 6.97 -28.66 28.81
C ALA A 133 6.41 -30.07 29.01
N THR A 134 6.43 -30.56 30.23
CA THR A 134 5.94 -31.89 30.61
C THR A 134 4.65 -31.79 31.43
N TYR A 135 3.95 -32.90 31.60
CA TYR A 135 2.69 -32.94 32.34
C TYR A 135 2.86 -32.52 33.80
N PRO A 136 2.02 -31.64 34.34
CA PRO A 136 1.00 -30.85 33.66
C PRO A 136 1.64 -29.67 32.89
N ARG A 137 1.44 -29.65 31.58
CA ARG A 137 2.01 -28.61 30.69
C ARG A 137 1.38 -27.26 30.97
N SER A 138 2.20 -26.22 30.98
CA SER A 138 1.74 -24.85 31.15
C SER A 138 2.51 -23.89 30.26
N ALA A 139 1.79 -22.98 29.65
CA ALA A 139 2.38 -21.91 28.86
C ALA A 139 1.51 -20.66 28.95
N SER A 140 2.13 -19.50 28.78
CA SER A 140 1.48 -18.22 28.81
C SER A 140 1.92 -17.36 27.63
N CYS A 141 1.14 -16.35 27.31
CA CYS A 141 1.49 -15.26 26.41
C CYS A 141 1.64 -13.97 27.19
N SER A 142 2.65 -13.16 26.87
CA SER A 142 2.75 -11.77 27.32
C SER A 142 1.89 -10.86 26.43
N GLY A 143 1.78 -9.59 26.82
CA GLY A 143 1.10 -8.57 26.04
C GLY A 143 -0.42 -8.53 26.23
N VAL A 144 -1.08 -7.68 25.45
CA VAL A 144 -2.52 -7.46 25.51
C VAL A 144 -3.23 -8.45 24.60
N ALA A 145 -4.31 -9.07 25.12
CA ALA A 145 -5.11 -9.98 24.32
C ALA A 145 -5.89 -9.22 23.23
N THR A 146 -5.73 -9.65 21.99
CA THR A 146 -6.49 -9.18 20.83
C THR A 146 -7.66 -10.09 20.52
N TYR A 147 -7.58 -11.36 20.99
CA TYR A 147 -8.63 -12.36 20.87
C TYR A 147 -8.63 -13.27 22.09
N GLY A 148 -9.83 -13.67 22.53
CA GLY A 148 -10.02 -14.66 23.55
C GLY A 148 -9.77 -14.19 25.01
N PRO A 149 -9.80 -15.11 25.97
CA PRO A 149 -9.91 -16.58 25.77
C PRO A 149 -11.28 -17.01 25.22
N ALA A 150 -11.30 -17.61 24.05
CA ALA A 150 -12.50 -18.11 23.38
C ALA A 150 -12.19 -19.30 22.47
N ALA A 151 -13.20 -20.10 22.14
CA ALA A 151 -13.05 -21.17 21.16
C ALA A 151 -12.76 -20.57 19.77
N LEU A 152 -11.81 -21.15 19.03
CA LEU A 152 -11.54 -20.72 17.67
C LEU A 152 -12.76 -20.91 16.76
N PRO A 153 -13.04 -19.97 15.86
CA PRO A 153 -14.22 -20.03 14.99
C PRO A 153 -14.11 -21.14 13.94
N LEU A 154 -15.25 -21.73 13.55
CA LEU A 154 -15.30 -22.69 12.44
C LEU A 154 -15.10 -22.00 11.09
N ALA A 155 -15.75 -20.84 10.90
CA ALA A 155 -15.58 -20.01 9.72
C ALA A 155 -14.42 -19.04 9.89
N SER A 156 -13.77 -18.63 8.81
CA SER A 156 -12.70 -17.65 8.83
C SER A 156 -13.18 -16.35 9.49
N THR A 157 -12.61 -16.04 10.63
CA THR A 157 -12.97 -14.87 11.46
C THR A 157 -11.70 -14.18 11.95
N ALA A 158 -11.72 -12.86 12.05
CA ALA A 158 -10.59 -12.10 12.55
C ALA A 158 -10.28 -12.43 14.02
N VAL A 159 -9.03 -12.82 14.28
CA VAL A 159 -8.48 -13.04 15.62
C VAL A 159 -7.42 -11.99 15.98
N LEU A 160 -6.92 -11.29 14.96
CA LEU A 160 -6.13 -10.07 15.08
C LEU A 160 -6.64 -9.09 14.05
N GLY A 161 -7.06 -7.90 14.48
CA GLY A 161 -7.36 -6.77 13.60
C GLY A 161 -6.09 -6.18 13.00
N PRO A 162 -6.21 -5.17 12.11
CA PRO A 162 -5.05 -4.50 11.57
C PRO A 162 -4.13 -3.98 12.68
N THR A 163 -2.85 -4.35 12.61
CA THR A 163 -1.83 -3.84 13.53
C THR A 163 -1.54 -2.37 13.27
N THR A 164 -0.74 -1.74 14.11
CA THR A 164 0.00 -0.54 13.67
C THR A 164 0.93 -0.91 12.52
N ALA A 165 1.29 0.08 11.69
CA ALA A 165 2.15 -0.15 10.54
C ALA A 165 3.50 -0.77 10.96
N ILE A 166 3.93 -1.77 10.21
CA ILE A 166 5.25 -2.40 10.31
C ILE A 166 6.11 -1.74 9.23
N GLN A 167 7.13 -0.97 9.65
CA GLN A 167 8.02 -0.26 8.73
C GLN A 167 8.98 -1.24 8.03
N PRO A 168 9.55 -0.87 6.88
CA PRO A 168 10.61 -1.64 6.24
C PRO A 168 11.72 -2.01 7.22
N GLY A 169 12.06 -3.30 7.29
CA GLY A 169 13.05 -3.84 8.22
C GLY A 169 12.56 -4.08 9.65
N GLU A 170 11.34 -3.67 10.00
CA GLU A 170 10.76 -3.95 11.33
C GLU A 170 10.13 -5.33 11.40
N SER A 171 10.01 -5.82 12.65
CA SER A 171 9.36 -7.10 12.97
C SER A 171 8.40 -6.92 14.14
N ARG A 172 7.35 -7.75 14.16
CA ARG A 172 6.41 -7.86 15.28
C ARG A 172 6.17 -9.32 15.62
N THR A 173 6.03 -9.58 16.91
CA THR A 173 5.81 -10.93 17.43
C THR A 173 4.44 -11.00 18.07
N PHE A 174 3.71 -12.04 17.72
CA PHE A 174 2.41 -12.40 18.30
C PHE A 174 2.51 -13.74 18.99
N CYS A 175 1.71 -13.92 20.02
CA CYS A 175 1.62 -15.17 20.74
C CYS A 175 0.22 -15.76 20.60
N VAL A 176 0.15 -17.06 20.32
CA VAL A 176 -1.09 -17.83 20.40
C VAL A 176 -0.94 -18.86 21.51
N ARG A 177 -1.88 -18.82 22.46
CA ARG A 177 -2.00 -19.80 23.53
C ARG A 177 -3.27 -20.61 23.31
N LEU A 178 -3.17 -21.92 23.45
CA LEU A 178 -4.30 -22.84 23.54
C LEU A 178 -4.36 -23.41 24.94
N LEU A 179 -5.51 -23.27 25.59
CA LEU A 179 -5.81 -23.84 26.92
C LEU A 179 -6.91 -24.89 26.76
N PHE A 180 -6.65 -26.11 27.18
CA PHE A 180 -7.69 -27.11 27.24
C PHE A 180 -8.42 -26.97 28.59
N SER A 181 -9.71 -26.69 28.54
CA SER A 181 -10.53 -26.38 29.70
C SER A 181 -10.53 -27.52 30.71
N VAL A 182 -10.41 -27.20 31.98
CA VAL A 182 -10.56 -28.18 33.10
C VAL A 182 -11.97 -28.80 33.12
N ALA A 183 -12.96 -28.12 32.54
CA ALA A 183 -14.35 -28.61 32.47
C ALA A 183 -14.58 -29.55 31.27
N ALA A 184 -13.53 -29.89 30.50
CA ALA A 184 -13.66 -30.79 29.36
C ALA A 184 -14.11 -32.20 29.80
N GLY A 185 -15.22 -32.64 29.21
CA GLY A 185 -15.77 -33.97 29.52
C GLY A 185 -15.04 -35.12 28.81
N ASN A 186 -15.27 -36.36 29.27
CA ASN A 186 -14.61 -37.56 28.73
C ASN A 186 -14.86 -37.79 27.23
N THR A 187 -15.93 -37.22 26.65
CA THR A 187 -16.25 -37.31 25.23
C THR A 187 -15.24 -36.59 24.32
N THR A 188 -14.41 -35.71 24.91
CA THR A 188 -13.37 -34.96 24.18
C THR A 188 -12.06 -35.72 24.00
N GLN A 189 -11.96 -36.94 24.57
CA GLN A 189 -10.75 -37.77 24.47
C GLN A 189 -10.54 -38.23 23.01
N SER A 190 -9.27 -38.36 22.61
CA SER A 190 -8.85 -38.81 21.26
C SER A 190 -9.46 -37.97 20.12
N LYS A 191 -9.78 -36.70 20.39
CA LYS A 191 -10.27 -35.76 19.39
C LYS A 191 -9.16 -34.88 18.89
N THR A 192 -9.34 -34.36 17.67
CA THR A 192 -8.38 -33.47 16.99
C THR A 192 -8.99 -32.11 16.71
N LEU A 193 -8.16 -31.12 16.74
CA LEU A 193 -8.45 -29.75 16.35
C LEU A 193 -7.31 -29.27 15.44
N SER A 194 -7.64 -28.79 14.26
CA SER A 194 -6.67 -28.31 13.29
C SER A 194 -6.96 -26.84 12.97
N PRO A 195 -6.32 -25.89 13.67
CA PRO A 195 -6.46 -24.48 13.40
C PRO A 195 -5.68 -24.11 12.14
N THR A 196 -6.29 -23.22 11.34
CA THR A 196 -5.65 -22.54 10.21
C THR A 196 -5.63 -21.04 10.51
N PHE A 197 -4.48 -20.43 10.40
CA PHE A 197 -4.33 -18.98 10.53
C PHE A 197 -3.91 -18.41 9.18
N THR A 198 -4.68 -17.46 8.68
CA THR A 198 -4.37 -16.75 7.45
C THR A 198 -3.90 -15.34 7.81
N VAL A 199 -2.68 -15.03 7.43
CA VAL A 199 -2.04 -13.73 7.65
C VAL A 199 -2.16 -12.90 6.40
N THR A 200 -2.65 -11.68 6.53
CA THR A 200 -2.80 -10.73 5.43
C THR A 200 -2.04 -9.46 5.74
N ALA A 201 -1.15 -9.06 4.84
CA ALA A 201 -0.51 -7.76 4.86
C ALA A 201 -1.27 -6.80 3.95
N THR A 202 -1.56 -5.60 4.45
CA THR A 202 -2.20 -4.52 3.68
C THR A 202 -1.32 -3.30 3.72
N GLN A 203 -0.93 -2.79 2.54
CA GLN A 203 -0.12 -1.59 2.43
C GLN A 203 -0.82 -0.42 3.12
N VAL A 204 -0.05 0.38 3.85
CA VAL A 204 -0.53 1.66 4.40
C VAL A 204 -0.49 2.68 3.27
N SER A 205 -1.65 3.29 2.98
CA SER A 205 -1.70 4.44 2.07
C SER A 205 -0.96 5.61 2.69
N PRO A 206 -0.20 6.37 1.88
CA PRO A 206 0.45 7.60 2.32
C PRO A 206 -0.55 8.66 2.76
#